data_3dcd71844cfaacade55ca951a52deb3f
#
_entry.id   3dcd71844cfaacade55ca951a52deb3f
#
_cell.length_a   1.000
_cell.length_b   1.000
_cell.length_c   1.000
_cell.angle_alpha   90.00
_cell.angle_beta   90.00
_cell.angle_gamma   90.00
#
_symmetry.space_group_name_H-M   'P 1'
#
loop_
_entity.id
_entity.type
_entity.pdbx_description
1 polymer ?
#
loop_
_entity_poly.entity_id
_entity_poly.type
_entity_poly.pdbx_seq_one_letter_code
_entity_poly.pdbx_strand_id
1 'polypeptide(L)'
;MLRTNRSHAWRSKRRIMLFSSLFFIYGFLPPLLILFYAVPRTGFRRALLIIASLLFYAWGEPIYVLLMIGTVLADWLLGRLIGEQGGKSDRARRVLCVLTVLINIALLGVFKYTDFIIGTVNSVFGCSLPLPGIRLPIGISFFIFQALSYIIDVYRGMYPPQRSFSRLLLYISFFPQLIAGPIVRYGDIAPALDEIKPDTHDVFRGVCRFARGLGKKVLISNYCAAAVAALDALTGAPALTTVWARALLFTLQIYFDFSGYSDMAIGLGRMLGFDFPENFNYPFVSASATEFWRRWHISLSSWFRDYLFYPVLRSRAMNSLSRSLRAHGHKKAARAAITVTALLCVWSATGLWHGASWNYVLWGLYYFVLLTLEMFIQPHLKKHLPRAASGILAHIYFALITVFGMAIFSSESNVFASLGRLLGIGVCGFSNVFTEAVLREYLYLIIAALLLSLPMIPALRRLIYRRFGTPPAWLRAAAGTLFVIVTVAASSACLVGNTYNPFLYFRF
;
A
#
# COMPACT_ATOMS: atom_id res chain seq x y z
N MET A 1 -26.49 -22.64 21.07
CA MET A 1 -27.27 -22.54 19.82
C MET A 1 -26.43 -21.81 18.78
N LEU A 2 -25.97 -22.57 17.81
CA LEU A 2 -25.05 -22.16 16.73
C LEU A 2 -25.80 -21.28 15.71
N ARG A 3 -25.59 -19.98 15.71
CA ARG A 3 -25.87 -19.13 14.56
C ARG A 3 -24.58 -18.99 13.77
N THR A 4 -24.43 -19.93 12.85
CA THR A 4 -23.40 -19.92 11.81
C THR A 4 -23.48 -18.65 10.96
N ASN A 5 -22.38 -17.98 10.92
CA ASN A 5 -22.09 -16.75 10.21
C ASN A 5 -22.30 -16.91 8.70
N ARG A 6 -23.50 -16.63 8.18
CA ARG A 6 -23.85 -16.66 6.74
C ARG A 6 -23.30 -15.47 5.94
N SER A 7 -22.54 -14.59 6.55
CA SER A 7 -22.03 -13.36 5.90
C SER A 7 -20.83 -13.59 4.96
N HIS A 8 -20.19 -14.77 4.99
CA HIS A 8 -19.04 -15.06 4.11
C HIS A 8 -19.39 -15.76 2.78
N ALA A 9 -20.62 -16.23 2.60
CA ALA A 9 -21.01 -17.02 1.41
C ALA A 9 -21.22 -16.19 0.13
N TRP A 10 -21.34 -14.87 0.21
CA TRP A 10 -21.56 -13.98 -0.95
C TRP A 10 -20.26 -13.45 -1.59
N ARG A 11 -19.10 -13.68 -0.98
CA ARG A 11 -17.78 -13.20 -1.49
C ARG A 11 -17.25 -14.01 -2.67
N SER A 12 -17.87 -15.10 -3.10
CA SER A 12 -17.19 -16.10 -3.93
C SER A 12 -17.41 -16.05 -5.44
N LYS A 13 -18.14 -15.08 -6.03
CA LYS A 13 -18.55 -15.24 -7.46
C LYS A 13 -18.13 -14.16 -8.47
N ARG A 14 -17.50 -13.06 -8.08
CA ARG A 14 -16.96 -12.12 -9.08
C ARG A 14 -15.45 -12.18 -9.10
N ARG A 15 -14.89 -12.75 -10.17
CA ARG A 15 -13.44 -12.77 -10.41
C ARG A 15 -13.01 -11.38 -10.86
N ILE A 16 -12.32 -10.66 -9.98
CA ILE A 16 -11.67 -9.39 -10.31
C ILE A 16 -10.53 -9.70 -11.28
N MET A 17 -10.31 -8.82 -12.26
CA MET A 17 -9.13 -8.92 -13.12
C MET A 17 -7.90 -8.53 -12.32
N LEU A 18 -6.98 -9.47 -12.11
CA LEU A 18 -5.72 -9.27 -11.38
C LEU A 18 -4.56 -9.19 -12.37
N PHE A 19 -3.54 -8.38 -12.09
CA PHE A 19 -2.31 -8.35 -12.90
C PHE A 19 -1.60 -9.70 -12.96
N SER A 20 -1.77 -10.51 -11.91
CA SER A 20 -1.25 -11.88 -11.83
C SER A 20 -2.23 -12.95 -12.36
N SER A 21 -3.27 -12.59 -13.09
CA SER A 21 -4.15 -13.58 -13.72
C SER A 21 -3.69 -13.91 -15.15
N LEU A 22 -3.88 -15.16 -15.58
CA LEU A 22 -3.58 -15.57 -16.96
C LEU A 22 -4.36 -14.74 -17.99
N PHE A 23 -5.61 -14.40 -17.69
CA PHE A 23 -6.41 -13.55 -18.58
C PHE A 23 -5.80 -12.15 -18.73
N PHE A 24 -5.29 -11.53 -17.66
CA PHE A 24 -4.61 -10.24 -17.76
C PHE A 24 -3.34 -10.34 -18.59
N ILE A 25 -2.50 -11.35 -18.31
CA ILE A 25 -1.18 -11.50 -18.93
C ILE A 25 -1.29 -11.82 -20.44
N TYR A 26 -2.26 -12.65 -20.83
CA TYR A 26 -2.35 -13.14 -22.21
C TYR A 26 -3.54 -12.59 -23.00
N GLY A 27 -4.64 -12.24 -22.34
CA GLY A 27 -5.86 -11.77 -22.99
C GLY A 27 -6.07 -10.26 -22.99
N PHE A 28 -5.63 -9.57 -21.93
CA PHE A 28 -5.85 -8.12 -21.79
C PHE A 28 -4.61 -7.29 -22.18
N LEU A 29 -3.47 -7.59 -21.58
CA LEU A 29 -2.25 -6.77 -21.76
C LEU A 29 -1.68 -6.80 -23.19
N PRO A 30 -1.50 -7.96 -23.88
CA PRO A 30 -0.95 -7.96 -25.22
C PRO A 30 -1.78 -7.21 -26.26
N PRO A 31 -3.14 -7.40 -26.36
CA PRO A 31 -3.94 -6.61 -27.28
C PRO A 31 -3.90 -5.11 -26.99
N LEU A 32 -3.89 -4.72 -25.69
CA LEU A 32 -3.74 -3.32 -25.30
C LEU A 32 -2.41 -2.74 -25.81
N LEU A 33 -1.29 -3.43 -25.59
CA LEU A 33 0.03 -2.97 -26.03
C LEU A 33 0.14 -2.91 -27.54
N ILE A 34 -0.39 -3.90 -28.26
CA ILE A 34 -0.40 -3.91 -29.74
C ILE A 34 -1.13 -2.66 -30.25
N LEU A 35 -2.34 -2.39 -29.79
CA LEU A 35 -3.11 -1.21 -30.19
C LEU A 35 -2.43 0.10 -29.77
N PHE A 36 -1.84 0.14 -28.59
CA PHE A 36 -1.16 1.32 -28.06
C PHE A 36 0.07 1.71 -28.86
N TYR A 37 0.85 0.74 -29.34
CA TYR A 37 2.04 0.99 -30.15
C TYR A 37 1.74 1.14 -31.64
N ALA A 38 0.68 0.49 -32.14
CA ALA A 38 0.28 0.61 -33.54
C ALA A 38 -0.13 2.05 -33.93
N VAL A 39 -0.68 2.82 -32.98
CA VAL A 39 -1.14 4.20 -33.28
C VAL A 39 -0.43 5.21 -32.36
N PRO A 40 0.66 5.85 -32.85
CA PRO A 40 1.48 6.75 -32.02
C PRO A 40 0.88 8.16 -31.85
N ARG A 41 -0.44 8.28 -31.77
CA ARG A 41 -1.14 9.56 -31.56
C ARG A 41 -1.58 9.70 -30.09
N THR A 42 -1.16 10.75 -29.39
CA THR A 42 -1.48 10.99 -27.98
C THR A 42 -2.99 10.95 -27.69
N GLY A 43 -3.80 11.53 -28.57
CA GLY A 43 -5.27 11.50 -28.42
C GLY A 43 -5.84 10.08 -28.44
N PHE A 44 -5.39 9.24 -29.38
CA PHE A 44 -5.79 7.85 -29.48
C PHE A 44 -5.31 7.05 -28.25
N ARG A 45 -4.02 7.15 -27.91
CA ARG A 45 -3.45 6.50 -26.73
C ARG A 45 -4.23 6.85 -25.46
N ARG A 46 -4.56 8.13 -25.27
CA ARG A 46 -5.37 8.56 -24.13
C ARG A 46 -6.75 7.91 -24.12
N ALA A 47 -7.47 7.93 -25.22
CA ALA A 47 -8.78 7.30 -25.33
C ALA A 47 -8.71 5.80 -25.08
N LEU A 48 -7.73 5.11 -25.69
CA LEU A 48 -7.47 3.68 -25.50
C LEU A 48 -7.22 3.35 -24.01
N LEU A 49 -6.37 4.14 -23.34
CA LEU A 49 -6.04 3.91 -21.92
C LEU A 49 -7.23 4.19 -20.99
N ILE A 50 -8.08 5.19 -21.30
CA ILE A 50 -9.32 5.42 -20.55
C ILE A 50 -10.26 4.23 -20.70
N ILE A 51 -10.52 3.79 -21.93
CA ILE A 51 -11.42 2.67 -22.21
C ILE A 51 -10.88 1.39 -21.52
N ALA A 52 -9.60 1.08 -21.68
CA ALA A 52 -8.98 -0.08 -21.05
C ALA A 52 -9.07 0.00 -19.51
N SER A 53 -8.86 1.18 -18.91
CA SER A 53 -8.94 1.38 -17.46
C SER A 53 -10.37 1.21 -16.93
N LEU A 54 -11.34 1.78 -17.61
CA LEU A 54 -12.75 1.64 -17.25
C LEU A 54 -13.22 0.19 -17.41
N LEU A 55 -12.82 -0.51 -18.47
CA LEU A 55 -13.11 -1.94 -18.66
C LEU A 55 -12.46 -2.80 -17.58
N PHE A 56 -11.19 -2.54 -17.26
CA PHE A 56 -10.47 -3.24 -16.20
C PHE A 56 -11.19 -3.09 -14.83
N TYR A 57 -11.63 -1.89 -14.50
CA TYR A 57 -12.35 -1.61 -13.26
C TYR A 57 -13.77 -2.20 -13.27
N ALA A 58 -14.52 -2.00 -14.36
CA ALA A 58 -15.88 -2.50 -14.53
C ALA A 58 -15.95 -4.05 -14.50
N TRP A 59 -14.86 -4.75 -14.85
CA TRP A 59 -14.81 -6.22 -14.77
C TRP A 59 -15.11 -6.74 -13.35
N GLY A 60 -14.60 -6.05 -12.32
CA GLY A 60 -14.90 -6.38 -10.92
C GLY A 60 -16.05 -5.56 -10.32
N GLU A 61 -16.20 -4.31 -10.76
CA GLU A 61 -17.09 -3.31 -10.17
C GLU A 61 -17.96 -2.59 -11.21
N PRO A 62 -18.88 -3.28 -11.90
CA PRO A 62 -19.62 -2.71 -13.04
C PRO A 62 -20.51 -1.53 -12.68
N ILE A 63 -21.03 -1.45 -11.44
CA ILE A 63 -21.87 -0.33 -10.99
C ILE A 63 -20.99 0.80 -10.44
N TYR A 64 -19.93 0.47 -9.71
CA TYR A 64 -19.09 1.48 -9.05
C TYR A 64 -18.14 2.21 -10.02
N VAL A 65 -18.02 1.76 -11.27
CA VAL A 65 -17.36 2.55 -12.31
C VAL A 65 -18.09 3.87 -12.56
N LEU A 66 -19.42 3.89 -12.46
CA LEU A 66 -20.22 5.11 -12.59
C LEU A 66 -20.00 6.05 -11.40
N LEU A 67 -19.89 5.50 -10.18
CA LEU A 67 -19.54 6.26 -8.98
C LEU A 67 -18.17 6.95 -9.14
N MET A 68 -17.16 6.21 -9.61
CA MET A 68 -15.82 6.75 -9.87
C MET A 68 -15.88 7.87 -10.91
N ILE A 69 -16.54 7.68 -12.05
CA ILE A 69 -16.69 8.71 -13.09
C ILE A 69 -17.41 9.95 -12.52
N GLY A 70 -18.48 9.77 -11.76
CA GLY A 70 -19.21 10.86 -11.11
C GLY A 70 -18.34 11.63 -10.10
N THR A 71 -17.54 10.93 -9.29
CA THR A 71 -16.58 11.55 -8.37
C THR A 71 -15.54 12.38 -9.13
N VAL A 72 -14.94 11.81 -10.18
CA VAL A 72 -13.96 12.53 -11.03
C VAL A 72 -14.59 13.76 -11.70
N LEU A 73 -15.83 13.66 -12.15
CA LEU A 73 -16.55 14.80 -12.75
C LEU A 73 -16.77 15.91 -11.72
N ALA A 74 -17.21 15.56 -10.52
CA ALA A 74 -17.39 16.52 -9.42
C ALA A 74 -16.06 17.21 -9.05
N ASP A 75 -14.99 16.44 -8.90
CA ASP A 75 -13.66 16.98 -8.57
C ASP A 75 -13.08 17.83 -9.70
N TRP A 76 -13.36 17.47 -10.95
CA TRP A 76 -12.96 18.28 -12.10
C TRP A 76 -13.68 19.65 -12.12
N LEU A 77 -15.01 19.67 -11.92
CA LEU A 77 -15.80 20.90 -11.86
C LEU A 77 -15.38 21.78 -10.69
N LEU A 78 -15.29 21.20 -9.48
CA LEU A 78 -14.91 21.92 -8.27
C LEU A 78 -13.46 22.39 -8.33
N GLY A 79 -12.56 21.59 -8.87
CA GLY A 79 -11.16 21.98 -9.09
C GLY A 79 -11.01 23.18 -10.03
N ARG A 80 -11.82 23.25 -11.09
CA ARG A 80 -11.87 24.41 -11.97
C ARG A 80 -12.39 25.65 -11.24
N LEU A 81 -13.48 25.53 -10.50
CA LEU A 81 -14.03 26.63 -9.70
C LEU A 81 -13.03 27.15 -8.68
N ILE A 82 -12.29 26.27 -8.00
CA ILE A 82 -11.20 26.63 -7.07
C ILE A 82 -10.13 27.45 -7.81
N GLY A 83 -9.72 27.03 -9.00
CA GLY A 83 -8.72 27.72 -9.80
C GLY A 83 -9.22 29.08 -10.33
N GLU A 84 -10.47 29.19 -10.75
CA GLU A 84 -11.09 30.42 -11.25
C GLU A 84 -11.25 31.50 -10.15
N GLN A 85 -11.34 31.10 -8.88
CA GLN A 85 -11.35 32.00 -7.74
C GLN A 85 -9.93 32.48 -7.35
N GLY A 86 -8.88 31.95 -7.99
CA GLY A 86 -7.52 32.41 -7.78
C GLY A 86 -7.36 33.89 -8.09
N GLY A 87 -6.96 34.70 -7.10
CA GLY A 87 -6.87 36.15 -7.24
C GLY A 87 -8.18 36.94 -7.11
N LYS A 88 -9.35 36.26 -6.99
CA LYS A 88 -10.64 36.93 -6.81
C LYS A 88 -11.14 36.89 -5.37
N SER A 89 -11.17 35.73 -4.73
CA SER A 89 -11.66 35.53 -3.37
C SER A 89 -11.00 34.35 -2.67
N ASP A 90 -10.09 34.62 -1.74
CA ASP A 90 -9.46 33.58 -0.91
C ASP A 90 -10.47 32.84 -0.03
N ARG A 91 -11.54 33.50 0.40
CA ARG A 91 -12.60 32.88 1.20
C ARG A 91 -13.38 31.87 0.37
N ALA A 92 -13.84 32.23 -0.81
CA ALA A 92 -14.59 31.34 -1.72
C ALA A 92 -13.72 30.14 -2.12
N ARG A 93 -12.45 30.37 -2.47
CA ARG A 93 -11.48 29.32 -2.80
C ARG A 93 -11.28 28.33 -1.68
N ARG A 94 -11.17 28.81 -0.43
CA ARG A 94 -11.05 27.97 0.77
C ARG A 94 -12.31 27.15 1.02
N VAL A 95 -13.51 27.78 0.94
CA VAL A 95 -14.79 27.11 1.14
C VAL A 95 -14.98 26.00 0.11
N LEU A 96 -14.71 26.25 -1.16
CA LEU A 96 -14.80 25.25 -2.23
C LEU A 96 -13.83 24.08 -1.99
N CYS A 97 -12.59 24.36 -1.59
CA CYS A 97 -11.62 23.31 -1.26
C CYS A 97 -12.10 22.45 -0.09
N VAL A 98 -12.53 23.07 1.01
CA VAL A 98 -13.03 22.35 2.19
C VAL A 98 -14.27 21.51 1.83
N LEU A 99 -15.21 22.07 1.07
CA LEU A 99 -16.40 21.35 0.62
C LEU A 99 -16.02 20.12 -0.21
N THR A 100 -15.11 20.27 -1.18
CA THR A 100 -14.65 19.15 -2.01
C THR A 100 -13.98 18.06 -1.18
N VAL A 101 -13.12 18.46 -0.24
CA VAL A 101 -12.47 17.52 0.69
C VAL A 101 -13.51 16.77 1.53
N LEU A 102 -14.51 17.48 2.07
CA LEU A 102 -15.58 16.87 2.87
C LEU A 102 -16.44 15.90 2.06
N ILE A 103 -16.78 16.23 0.79
CA ILE A 103 -17.51 15.33 -0.10
C ILE A 103 -16.73 14.02 -0.32
N ASN A 104 -15.46 14.12 -0.64
CA ASN A 104 -14.60 12.94 -0.86
C ASN A 104 -14.44 12.09 0.42
N ILE A 105 -14.24 12.72 1.58
CA ILE A 105 -14.13 12.02 2.87
C ILE A 105 -15.49 11.41 3.26
N ALA A 106 -16.60 12.09 3.03
CA ALA A 106 -17.93 11.57 3.31
C ALA A 106 -18.24 10.34 2.43
N LEU A 107 -17.88 10.40 1.14
CA LEU A 107 -18.02 9.26 0.24
C LEU A 107 -17.24 8.04 0.75
N LEU A 108 -15.97 8.22 1.12
CA LEU A 108 -15.17 7.16 1.73
C LEU A 108 -15.79 6.70 3.06
N GLY A 109 -16.30 7.62 3.87
CA GLY A 109 -16.94 7.38 5.15
C GLY A 109 -18.14 6.45 5.03
N VAL A 110 -19.05 6.76 4.11
CA VAL A 110 -20.26 5.96 3.87
C VAL A 110 -19.91 4.53 3.44
N PHE A 111 -19.04 4.36 2.47
CA PHE A 111 -18.73 3.01 1.97
C PHE A 111 -17.83 2.19 2.89
N LYS A 112 -16.92 2.83 3.61
CA LYS A 112 -15.92 2.10 4.39
C LYS A 112 -16.25 1.98 5.88
N TYR A 113 -16.88 2.99 6.48
CA TYR A 113 -16.96 3.07 7.94
C TYR A 113 -18.36 2.93 8.51
N THR A 114 -19.44 2.94 7.72
CA THR A 114 -20.82 2.88 8.24
C THR A 114 -21.04 1.63 9.09
N ASP A 115 -20.75 0.44 8.58
CA ASP A 115 -20.97 -0.81 9.32
C ASP A 115 -20.05 -0.89 10.56
N PHE A 116 -18.83 -0.38 10.48
CA PHE A 116 -17.90 -0.33 11.62
C PHE A 116 -18.39 0.60 12.74
N ILE A 117 -18.88 1.78 12.39
CA ILE A 117 -19.43 2.75 13.35
C ILE A 117 -20.67 2.17 14.03
N ILE A 118 -21.64 1.67 13.24
CA ILE A 118 -22.87 1.08 13.77
C ILE A 118 -22.55 -0.15 14.64
N GLY A 119 -21.67 -1.04 14.19
CA GLY A 119 -21.23 -2.20 14.96
C GLY A 119 -20.56 -1.82 16.28
N THR A 120 -19.75 -0.75 16.28
CA THR A 120 -19.13 -0.22 17.51
C THR A 120 -20.16 0.35 18.45
N VAL A 121 -21.13 1.15 17.95
CA VAL A 121 -22.24 1.70 18.75
C VAL A 121 -23.05 0.55 19.36
N ASN A 122 -23.42 -0.45 18.57
CA ASN A 122 -24.14 -1.63 19.08
C ASN A 122 -23.37 -2.32 20.21
N SER A 123 -22.05 -2.48 20.03
CA SER A 123 -21.21 -3.16 21.03
C SER A 123 -21.04 -2.36 22.32
N VAL A 124 -20.91 -1.03 22.22
CA VAL A 124 -20.68 -0.15 23.38
C VAL A 124 -21.96 0.12 24.17
N PHE A 125 -23.08 0.35 23.46
CA PHE A 125 -24.34 0.76 24.08
C PHE A 125 -25.37 -0.38 24.21
N GLY A 126 -25.02 -1.61 23.80
CA GLY A 126 -25.94 -2.75 23.81
C GLY A 126 -27.13 -2.60 22.85
N CYS A 127 -26.96 -1.76 21.80
CA CYS A 127 -28.01 -1.53 20.80
C CYS A 127 -28.06 -2.66 19.76
N SER A 128 -29.15 -2.73 19.00
CA SER A 128 -29.33 -3.68 17.90
C SER A 128 -29.65 -2.97 16.58
N LEU A 129 -28.95 -1.87 16.30
CA LEU A 129 -29.14 -1.13 15.05
C LEU A 129 -28.75 -2.02 13.85
N PRO A 130 -29.57 -2.05 12.77
CA PRO A 130 -29.27 -2.87 11.61
C PRO A 130 -28.01 -2.40 10.90
N LEU A 131 -27.15 -3.35 10.50
CA LEU A 131 -25.98 -3.07 9.66
C LEU A 131 -26.43 -2.99 8.20
N PRO A 132 -26.21 -1.87 7.50
CA PRO A 132 -26.61 -1.71 6.10
C PRO A 132 -25.92 -2.69 5.14
N GLY A 133 -24.74 -3.22 5.50
CA GLY A 133 -23.99 -4.15 4.66
C GLY A 133 -23.49 -3.51 3.36
N ILE A 134 -23.13 -2.22 3.40
CA ILE A 134 -22.69 -1.48 2.22
C ILE A 134 -21.41 -2.09 1.69
N ARG A 135 -21.44 -2.52 0.42
CA ARG A 135 -20.28 -3.11 -0.21
C ARG A 135 -19.23 -2.03 -0.50
N LEU A 136 -18.00 -2.24 -0.02
CA LEU A 136 -16.86 -1.36 -0.29
C LEU A 136 -16.43 -1.50 -1.76
N PRO A 137 -16.46 -0.43 -2.58
CA PRO A 137 -15.92 -0.45 -3.93
C PRO A 137 -14.40 -0.64 -3.91
N ILE A 138 -13.91 -1.56 -4.74
CA ILE A 138 -12.48 -1.84 -4.80
C ILE A 138 -11.72 -0.58 -5.27
N GLY A 139 -10.61 -0.26 -4.58
CA GLY A 139 -9.77 0.88 -4.93
C GLY A 139 -10.32 2.26 -4.52
N ILE A 140 -11.50 2.36 -3.87
CA ILE A 140 -12.08 3.66 -3.46
C ILE A 140 -11.09 4.48 -2.62
N SER A 141 -10.37 3.85 -1.70
CA SER A 141 -9.38 4.54 -0.85
C SER A 141 -8.23 5.13 -1.68
N PHE A 142 -7.85 4.49 -2.79
CA PHE A 142 -6.78 4.96 -3.66
C PHE A 142 -7.23 6.13 -4.53
N PHE A 143 -8.35 5.99 -5.25
CA PHE A 143 -8.80 7.07 -6.12
C PHE A 143 -9.26 8.32 -5.34
N ILE A 144 -9.82 8.17 -4.13
CA ILE A 144 -10.12 9.30 -3.25
C ILE A 144 -8.82 10.01 -2.81
N PHE A 145 -7.75 9.28 -2.46
CA PHE A 145 -6.48 9.92 -2.11
C PHE A 145 -5.84 10.67 -3.27
N GLN A 146 -5.96 10.14 -4.50
CA GLN A 146 -5.54 10.84 -5.72
C GLN A 146 -6.35 12.11 -5.94
N ALA A 147 -7.68 12.03 -5.85
CA ALA A 147 -8.59 13.15 -5.98
C ALA A 147 -8.31 14.23 -4.93
N LEU A 148 -8.19 13.85 -3.65
CA LEU A 148 -7.85 14.77 -2.56
C LEU A 148 -6.52 15.49 -2.80
N SER A 149 -5.46 14.74 -3.22
CA SER A 149 -4.17 15.37 -3.49
C SER A 149 -4.27 16.38 -4.64
N TYR A 150 -4.98 16.04 -5.73
CA TYR A 150 -5.20 16.96 -6.84
C TYR A 150 -5.90 18.25 -6.39
N ILE A 151 -7.02 18.15 -5.68
CA ILE A 151 -7.80 19.30 -5.20
C ILE A 151 -6.98 20.20 -4.26
N ILE A 152 -6.26 19.59 -3.31
CA ILE A 152 -5.43 20.32 -2.36
C ILE A 152 -4.26 21.02 -3.09
N ASP A 153 -3.65 20.37 -4.07
CA ASP A 153 -2.54 20.95 -4.83
C ASP A 153 -3.00 22.10 -5.75
N VAL A 154 -4.18 21.99 -6.37
CA VAL A 154 -4.81 23.11 -7.08
C VAL A 154 -5.11 24.27 -6.12
N TYR A 155 -5.67 23.98 -4.93
CA TYR A 155 -5.93 25.00 -3.93
C TYR A 155 -4.63 25.67 -3.45
N ARG A 156 -3.54 24.94 -3.29
CA ARG A 156 -2.21 25.48 -2.91
C ARG A 156 -1.54 26.27 -4.03
N GLY A 157 -2.07 26.20 -5.25
CA GLY A 157 -1.47 26.82 -6.44
C GLY A 157 -0.23 26.09 -6.96
N MET A 158 -0.03 24.84 -6.56
CA MET A 158 1.09 24.01 -7.04
C MET A 158 0.93 23.65 -8.51
N TYR A 159 -0.31 23.45 -8.94
CA TYR A 159 -0.68 23.15 -10.33
C TYR A 159 -1.91 23.96 -10.74
N PRO A 160 -2.02 24.37 -12.02
CA PRO A 160 -3.26 24.93 -12.55
C PRO A 160 -4.35 23.85 -12.58
N PRO A 161 -5.64 24.24 -12.47
CA PRO A 161 -6.73 23.28 -12.58
C PRO A 161 -6.74 22.64 -13.96
N GLN A 162 -6.93 21.32 -14.00
CA GLN A 162 -6.96 20.58 -15.27
C GLN A 162 -8.19 20.97 -16.08
N ARG A 163 -7.97 21.51 -17.29
CA ARG A 163 -9.05 21.95 -18.18
C ARG A 163 -9.74 20.79 -18.90
N SER A 164 -9.03 19.71 -19.18
CA SER A 164 -9.53 18.54 -19.89
C SER A 164 -10.05 17.49 -18.92
N PHE A 165 -11.35 17.20 -18.95
CA PHE A 165 -11.94 16.12 -18.17
C PHE A 165 -11.30 14.76 -18.47
N SER A 166 -11.02 14.46 -19.75
CA SER A 166 -10.42 13.18 -20.15
C SER A 166 -9.02 12.96 -19.56
N ARG A 167 -8.24 14.02 -19.35
CA ARG A 167 -6.92 13.91 -18.71
C ARG A 167 -7.06 13.61 -17.22
N LEU A 168 -7.99 14.28 -16.52
CA LEU A 168 -8.23 14.00 -15.11
C LEU A 168 -8.86 12.61 -14.93
N LEU A 169 -9.77 12.21 -15.81
CA LEU A 169 -10.36 10.88 -15.81
C LEU A 169 -9.27 9.81 -15.99
N LEU A 170 -8.37 9.97 -16.98
CA LEU A 170 -7.25 9.05 -17.15
C LEU A 170 -6.37 9.00 -15.89
N TYR A 171 -6.02 10.15 -15.31
CA TYR A 171 -5.20 10.19 -14.10
C TYR A 171 -5.80 9.35 -12.98
N ILE A 172 -7.08 9.53 -12.67
CA ILE A 172 -7.71 8.86 -11.52
C ILE A 172 -8.08 7.41 -11.85
N SER A 173 -8.57 7.12 -13.07
CA SER A 173 -9.03 5.79 -13.46
C SER A 173 -7.90 4.87 -13.95
N PHE A 174 -6.67 5.34 -14.11
CA PHE A 174 -5.58 4.61 -14.76
C PHE A 174 -5.31 3.27 -14.09
N PHE A 175 -5.60 2.18 -14.80
CA PHE A 175 -5.68 0.83 -14.25
C PHE A 175 -4.42 0.36 -13.52
N PRO A 176 -3.17 0.75 -13.90
CA PRO A 176 -1.99 0.27 -13.18
C PRO A 176 -1.90 0.76 -11.73
N GLN A 177 -2.50 1.91 -11.41
CA GLN A 177 -2.46 2.52 -10.08
C GLN A 177 -3.79 2.51 -9.32
N LEU A 178 -4.91 2.19 -10.03
CA LEU A 178 -6.26 2.43 -9.53
C LEU A 178 -6.64 1.61 -8.29
N ILE A 179 -6.27 0.33 -8.26
CA ILE A 179 -6.78 -0.60 -7.24
C ILE A 179 -5.84 -0.73 -6.06
N ALA A 180 -4.54 -0.79 -6.32
CA ALA A 180 -3.47 -0.88 -5.35
C ALA A 180 -2.17 -0.39 -6.01
N GLY A 181 -1.06 -0.36 -5.29
CA GLY A 181 0.23 0.08 -5.83
C GLY A 181 0.67 1.42 -5.24
N PRO A 182 1.57 2.14 -5.91
CA PRO A 182 1.97 3.46 -5.47
C PRO A 182 0.81 4.45 -5.54
N ILE A 183 0.63 5.28 -4.52
CA ILE A 183 -0.28 6.43 -4.60
C ILE A 183 0.42 7.51 -5.42
N VAL A 184 0.04 7.60 -6.69
CA VAL A 184 0.61 8.54 -7.65
C VAL A 184 -0.11 9.87 -7.54
N ARG A 185 0.62 10.97 -7.43
CA ARG A 185 0.05 12.32 -7.38
C ARG A 185 -0.13 12.87 -8.79
N TYR A 186 -1.01 13.86 -8.92
CA TYR A 186 -1.24 14.50 -10.21
C TYR A 186 0.06 15.03 -10.83
N GLY A 187 0.91 15.69 -10.03
CA GLY A 187 2.19 16.23 -10.50
C GLY A 187 3.21 15.21 -10.96
N ASP A 188 3.14 13.98 -10.45
CA ASP A 188 4.07 12.91 -10.83
C ASP A 188 3.88 12.49 -12.29
N ILE A 189 2.64 12.59 -12.83
CA ILE A 189 2.32 12.13 -14.18
C ILE A 189 1.72 13.20 -15.10
N ALA A 190 1.53 14.43 -14.60
CA ALA A 190 0.93 15.51 -15.38
C ALA A 190 1.61 15.73 -16.76
N PRO A 191 2.95 15.75 -16.88
CA PRO A 191 3.61 15.87 -18.18
C PRO A 191 3.28 14.73 -19.15
N ALA A 192 3.21 13.49 -18.63
CA ALA A 192 2.88 12.31 -19.43
C ALA A 192 1.40 12.30 -19.87
N LEU A 193 0.50 12.96 -19.13
CA LEU A 193 -0.90 13.15 -19.55
C LEU A 193 -1.02 14.10 -20.74
N ASP A 194 -0.11 15.07 -20.86
CA ASP A 194 -0.09 15.99 -22.00
C ASP A 194 0.45 15.31 -23.25
N GLU A 195 1.51 14.57 -23.14
CA GLU A 195 2.16 13.88 -24.25
C GLU A 195 2.58 12.46 -23.88
N ILE A 196 1.81 11.46 -24.33
CA ILE A 196 2.06 10.03 -24.04
C ILE A 196 3.09 9.50 -25.03
N LYS A 197 4.36 9.50 -24.61
CA LYS A 197 5.50 9.03 -25.41
C LYS A 197 6.32 8.01 -24.61
N PRO A 198 6.09 6.70 -24.80
CA PRO A 198 6.95 5.68 -24.21
C PRO A 198 8.32 5.66 -24.93
N ASP A 199 9.40 5.56 -24.16
CA ASP A 199 10.73 5.28 -24.66
C ASP A 199 10.95 3.75 -24.75
N THR A 200 11.54 3.27 -25.85
CA THR A 200 11.79 1.84 -26.08
C THR A 200 12.65 1.20 -25.00
N HIS A 201 13.65 1.93 -24.48
CA HIS A 201 14.50 1.46 -23.39
C HIS A 201 13.70 1.31 -22.06
N ASP A 202 12.82 2.26 -21.79
CA ASP A 202 11.97 2.20 -20.60
C ASP A 202 10.89 1.13 -20.72
N VAL A 203 10.41 0.83 -21.92
CA VAL A 203 9.51 -0.31 -22.17
C VAL A 203 10.14 -1.62 -21.74
N PHE A 204 11.37 -1.92 -22.18
CA PHE A 204 12.07 -3.15 -21.80
C PHE A 204 12.29 -3.22 -20.27
N ARG A 205 12.69 -2.11 -19.66
CA ARG A 205 12.82 -2.01 -18.21
C ARG A 205 11.47 -2.24 -17.51
N GLY A 206 10.38 -1.72 -18.09
CA GLY A 206 9.01 -1.93 -17.61
C GLY A 206 8.60 -3.40 -17.64
N VAL A 207 8.88 -4.11 -18.75
CA VAL A 207 8.62 -5.55 -18.88
C VAL A 207 9.41 -6.36 -17.84
N CYS A 208 10.69 -6.09 -17.67
CA CYS A 208 11.52 -6.73 -16.64
C CYS A 208 11.01 -6.44 -15.23
N ARG A 209 10.52 -5.22 -15.00
CA ARG A 209 9.95 -4.83 -13.69
C ARG A 209 8.63 -5.54 -13.43
N PHE A 210 7.76 -5.62 -14.41
CA PHE A 210 6.50 -6.37 -14.34
C PHE A 210 6.74 -7.84 -14.02
N ALA A 211 7.65 -8.50 -14.77
CA ALA A 211 8.01 -9.90 -14.53
C ALA A 211 8.56 -10.12 -13.10
N ARG A 212 9.39 -9.20 -12.58
CA ARG A 212 9.85 -9.26 -11.19
C ARG A 212 8.70 -9.21 -10.20
N GLY A 213 7.75 -8.30 -10.41
CA GLY A 213 6.56 -8.17 -9.57
C GLY A 213 5.69 -9.44 -9.61
N LEU A 214 5.51 -10.00 -10.80
CA LEU A 214 4.77 -11.25 -11.02
C LEU A 214 5.43 -12.42 -10.27
N GLY A 215 6.76 -12.56 -10.38
CA GLY A 215 7.52 -13.59 -9.64
C GLY A 215 7.39 -13.43 -8.12
N LYS A 216 7.48 -12.21 -7.60
CA LYS A 216 7.26 -11.93 -6.17
C LYS A 216 5.87 -12.38 -5.70
N LYS A 217 4.82 -12.08 -6.47
CA LYS A 217 3.44 -12.43 -6.12
C LYS A 217 3.20 -13.93 -6.25
N VAL A 218 3.55 -14.52 -7.39
CA VAL A 218 3.16 -15.90 -7.70
C VAL A 218 4.10 -16.92 -7.07
N LEU A 219 5.42 -16.71 -7.19
CA LEU A 219 6.41 -17.70 -6.78
C LEU A 219 6.83 -17.59 -5.31
N ILE A 220 6.52 -16.46 -4.63
CA ILE A 220 6.89 -16.27 -3.22
C ILE A 220 5.65 -16.03 -2.36
N SER A 221 4.93 -14.93 -2.59
CA SER A 221 3.82 -14.55 -1.71
C SER A 221 2.72 -15.60 -1.63
N ASN A 222 2.32 -16.20 -2.77
CA ASN A 222 1.27 -17.22 -2.78
C ASN A 222 1.67 -18.48 -1.98
N TYR A 223 2.94 -18.87 -2.02
CA TYR A 223 3.43 -20.02 -1.24
C TYR A 223 3.60 -19.68 0.25
N CYS A 224 4.01 -18.44 0.58
CA CYS A 224 3.94 -17.98 1.96
C CYS A 224 2.50 -18.00 2.49
N ALA A 225 1.52 -17.62 1.65
CA ALA A 225 0.11 -17.70 2.00
C ALA A 225 -0.35 -19.15 2.26
N ALA A 226 0.11 -20.10 1.46
CA ALA A 226 -0.19 -21.52 1.64
C ALA A 226 0.39 -22.03 2.97
N ALA A 227 1.64 -21.66 3.28
CA ALA A 227 2.26 -22.01 4.55
C ALA A 227 1.54 -21.41 5.77
N VAL A 228 1.10 -20.14 5.68
CA VAL A 228 0.28 -19.49 6.72
C VAL A 228 -1.04 -20.25 6.88
N ALA A 229 -1.73 -20.57 5.78
CA ALA A 229 -2.99 -21.31 5.82
C ALA A 229 -2.82 -22.71 6.42
N ALA A 230 -1.71 -23.41 6.14
CA ALA A 230 -1.40 -24.69 6.76
C ALA A 230 -1.25 -24.55 8.28
N LEU A 231 -0.54 -23.52 8.77
CA LEU A 231 -0.42 -23.25 10.20
C LEU A 231 -1.74 -22.83 10.85
N ASP A 232 -2.59 -22.11 10.14
CA ASP A 232 -3.92 -21.68 10.63
C ASP A 232 -4.95 -22.83 10.64
N ALA A 233 -4.70 -23.91 9.92
CA ALA A 233 -5.56 -25.11 9.93
C ALA A 233 -5.43 -25.96 11.20
N LEU A 234 -4.43 -25.69 12.04
CA LEU A 234 -4.26 -26.35 13.34
C LEU A 234 -5.43 -26.04 14.28
N THR A 235 -5.99 -27.08 14.86
CA THR A 235 -7.06 -27.00 15.86
C THR A 235 -6.45 -27.03 17.27
N GLY A 236 -7.04 -26.27 18.21
CA GLY A 236 -6.58 -26.16 19.58
C GLY A 236 -5.60 -25.01 19.84
N ALA A 237 -4.95 -25.05 21.01
CA ALA A 237 -3.95 -24.06 21.38
C ALA A 237 -2.69 -24.26 20.54
N PRO A 238 -2.13 -23.21 19.89
CA PRO A 238 -0.92 -23.33 19.08
C PRO A 238 0.31 -23.48 19.96
N ALA A 239 1.37 -24.08 19.44
CA ALA A 239 2.69 -24.02 20.05
C ALA A 239 3.35 -22.65 19.83
N LEU A 240 4.33 -22.27 20.64
CA LEU A 240 5.03 -20.99 20.52
C LEU A 240 5.69 -20.83 19.14
N THR A 241 6.35 -21.88 18.64
CA THR A 241 6.95 -21.89 17.29
C THR A 241 5.93 -21.71 16.19
N THR A 242 4.69 -22.23 16.33
CA THR A 242 3.59 -22.03 15.38
C THR A 242 3.24 -20.55 15.27
N VAL A 243 3.10 -19.86 16.40
CA VAL A 243 2.72 -18.43 16.44
C VAL A 243 3.79 -17.56 15.79
N TRP A 244 5.07 -17.80 16.12
CA TRP A 244 6.17 -17.04 15.53
C TRP A 244 6.39 -17.34 14.05
N ALA A 245 6.31 -18.61 13.64
CA ALA A 245 6.41 -19.02 12.24
C ALA A 245 5.30 -18.37 11.39
N ARG A 246 4.04 -18.41 11.89
CA ARG A 246 2.91 -17.76 11.25
C ARG A 246 3.13 -16.27 11.08
N ALA A 247 3.55 -15.56 12.13
CA ALA A 247 3.77 -14.11 12.10
C ALA A 247 4.90 -13.72 11.13
N LEU A 248 6.00 -14.49 11.10
CA LEU A 248 7.10 -14.30 10.17
C LEU A 248 6.66 -14.56 8.71
N LEU A 249 6.01 -15.69 8.46
CA LEU A 249 5.52 -16.05 7.12
C LEU A 249 4.49 -15.05 6.60
N PHE A 250 3.59 -14.56 7.45
CA PHE A 250 2.66 -13.49 7.10
C PHE A 250 3.38 -12.18 6.79
N THR A 251 4.45 -11.85 7.52
CA THR A 251 5.28 -10.66 7.24
C THR A 251 5.93 -10.75 5.87
N LEU A 252 6.47 -11.92 5.51
CA LEU A 252 7.04 -12.16 4.18
C LEU A 252 5.94 -12.17 3.10
N GLN A 253 4.80 -12.80 3.36
CA GLN A 253 3.66 -12.83 2.46
C GLN A 253 3.20 -11.42 2.08
N ILE A 254 2.90 -10.56 3.05
CA ILE A 254 2.39 -9.21 2.79
C ILE A 254 3.44 -8.33 2.08
N TYR A 255 4.72 -8.50 2.40
CA TYR A 255 5.79 -7.79 1.72
C TYR A 255 5.89 -8.17 0.24
N PHE A 256 5.96 -9.47 -0.07
CA PHE A 256 6.07 -9.93 -1.45
C PHE A 256 4.78 -9.73 -2.24
N ASP A 257 3.63 -9.81 -1.59
CA ASP A 257 2.33 -9.48 -2.19
C ASP A 257 2.30 -8.02 -2.65
N PHE A 258 2.52 -7.11 -1.73
CA PHE A 258 2.36 -5.69 -1.99
C PHE A 258 3.53 -5.10 -2.79
N SER A 259 4.77 -5.48 -2.50
CA SER A 259 5.91 -5.05 -3.33
C SER A 259 5.86 -5.66 -4.73
N GLY A 260 5.31 -6.87 -4.88
CA GLY A 260 5.06 -7.51 -6.17
C GLY A 260 4.04 -6.74 -6.99
N TYR A 261 2.91 -6.37 -6.39
CA TYR A 261 1.91 -5.52 -7.05
C TYR A 261 2.49 -4.17 -7.45
N SER A 262 3.22 -3.51 -6.55
CA SER A 262 3.86 -2.21 -6.83
C SER A 262 4.87 -2.32 -7.98
N ASP A 263 5.67 -3.39 -8.04
CA ASP A 263 6.60 -3.64 -9.16
C ASP A 263 5.84 -3.86 -10.48
N MET A 264 4.72 -4.59 -10.48
CA MET A 264 3.88 -4.76 -11.68
C MET A 264 3.27 -3.42 -12.11
N ALA A 265 2.72 -2.63 -11.19
CA ALA A 265 2.14 -1.32 -11.47
C ALA A 265 3.16 -0.34 -12.08
N ILE A 266 4.36 -0.24 -11.48
CA ILE A 266 5.46 0.59 -11.99
C ILE A 266 5.92 0.09 -13.36
N GLY A 267 6.00 -1.24 -13.53
CA GLY A 267 6.35 -1.85 -14.83
C GLY A 267 5.35 -1.50 -15.92
N LEU A 268 4.05 -1.62 -15.64
CA LEU A 268 2.96 -1.22 -16.55
C LEU A 268 3.00 0.27 -16.87
N GLY A 269 3.19 1.12 -15.86
CA GLY A 269 3.35 2.56 -16.05
C GLY A 269 4.45 2.86 -17.07
N ARG A 270 5.66 2.31 -16.87
CA ARG A 270 6.81 2.49 -17.80
C ARG A 270 6.54 1.99 -19.20
N MET A 271 5.90 0.82 -19.35
CA MET A 271 5.50 0.32 -20.66
C MET A 271 4.57 1.28 -21.40
N LEU A 272 3.78 2.06 -20.68
CA LEU A 272 2.79 2.99 -21.23
C LEU A 272 3.26 4.45 -21.25
N GLY A 273 4.52 4.72 -20.89
CA GLY A 273 5.11 6.07 -20.89
C GLY A 273 4.81 6.90 -19.63
N PHE A 274 4.54 6.25 -18.49
CA PHE A 274 4.30 6.91 -17.21
C PHE A 274 5.31 6.43 -16.17
N ASP A 275 5.94 7.35 -15.46
CA ASP A 275 6.81 7.06 -14.33
C ASP A 275 6.05 7.15 -13.01
N PHE A 276 5.99 6.02 -12.29
CA PHE A 276 5.40 5.96 -10.96
C PHE A 276 6.47 5.97 -9.87
N PRO A 277 6.18 6.57 -8.70
CA PRO A 277 7.12 6.61 -7.59
C PRO A 277 7.38 5.21 -7.03
N GLU A 278 8.60 4.99 -6.52
CA GLU A 278 8.95 3.76 -5.81
C GLU A 278 8.15 3.64 -4.50
N ASN A 279 7.67 2.43 -4.22
CA ASN A 279 6.84 2.18 -3.05
C ASN A 279 7.56 1.36 -1.96
N PHE A 280 8.63 0.63 -2.35
CA PHE A 280 9.43 -0.19 -1.44
C PHE A 280 10.92 -0.06 -1.75
N ASN A 281 11.75 0.00 -0.68
CA ASN A 281 13.20 0.01 -0.78
C ASN A 281 13.82 -0.87 0.31
N TYR A 282 13.71 -2.21 0.15
CA TYR A 282 14.27 -3.19 1.08
C TYR A 282 13.99 -2.85 2.56
N PRO A 283 12.73 -2.84 2.99
CA PRO A 283 12.36 -2.33 4.32
C PRO A 283 12.95 -3.11 5.48
N PHE A 284 13.30 -4.39 5.27
CA PHE A 284 13.80 -5.25 6.34
C PHE A 284 15.29 -5.06 6.70
N VAL A 285 15.99 -4.15 6.00
CA VAL A 285 17.33 -3.70 6.47
C VAL A 285 17.26 -2.57 7.47
N SER A 286 16.08 -2.14 7.86
CA SER A 286 15.90 -1.01 8.79
C SER A 286 16.36 -1.37 10.19
N ALA A 287 16.81 -0.36 10.91
CA ALA A 287 17.23 -0.46 12.31
C ALA A 287 16.28 0.29 13.27
N SER A 288 15.12 0.77 12.76
CA SER A 288 14.10 1.49 13.54
C SER A 288 12.77 1.50 12.82
N ALA A 289 11.67 1.77 13.54
CA ALA A 289 10.35 1.99 12.95
C ALA A 289 10.35 3.22 12.03
N THR A 290 11.04 4.29 12.42
CA THR A 290 11.19 5.50 11.60
C THR A 290 11.86 5.21 10.26
N GLU A 291 12.91 4.40 10.22
CA GLU A 291 13.58 4.01 8.99
C GLU A 291 12.71 3.07 8.16
N PHE A 292 12.04 2.11 8.81
CA PHE A 292 11.13 1.18 8.15
C PHE A 292 10.06 1.92 7.33
N TRP A 293 9.40 2.91 7.89
CA TRP A 293 8.36 3.68 7.20
C TRP A 293 8.87 4.62 6.10
N ARG A 294 10.17 4.87 6.02
CA ARG A 294 10.83 5.52 4.88
C ARG A 294 11.09 4.56 3.72
N ARG A 295 10.99 3.23 3.96
CA ARG A 295 11.30 2.16 3.01
C ARG A 295 10.09 1.30 2.66
N TRP A 296 9.07 1.29 3.50
CA TRP A 296 7.81 0.58 3.37
C TRP A 296 6.69 1.55 2.98
N HIS A 297 5.93 1.22 1.92
CA HIS A 297 4.78 2.00 1.45
C HIS A 297 5.09 3.51 1.36
N ILE A 298 6.18 3.82 0.66
CA ILE A 298 6.78 5.17 0.60
C ILE A 298 5.76 6.21 0.09
N SER A 299 4.94 5.83 -0.90
CA SER A 299 3.94 6.71 -1.49
C SER A 299 2.85 7.11 -0.48
N LEU A 300 2.36 6.18 0.35
CA LEU A 300 1.41 6.46 1.43
C LEU A 300 2.03 7.36 2.50
N SER A 301 3.23 7.00 2.96
CA SER A 301 3.95 7.77 3.98
C SER A 301 4.22 9.21 3.51
N SER A 302 4.58 9.40 2.24
CA SER A 302 4.77 10.73 1.67
C SER A 302 3.45 11.48 1.49
N TRP A 303 2.37 10.78 1.13
CA TRP A 303 1.04 11.38 1.03
C TRP A 303 0.57 11.92 2.39
N PHE A 304 0.59 11.11 3.45
CA PHE A 304 0.21 11.54 4.79
C PHE A 304 1.12 12.64 5.34
N ARG A 305 2.43 12.59 5.05
CA ARG A 305 3.35 13.67 5.43
C ARG A 305 2.94 15.01 4.84
N ASP A 306 2.61 15.06 3.54
CA ASP A 306 2.42 16.30 2.80
C ASP A 306 0.98 16.84 2.89
N TYR A 307 -0.01 15.95 3.06
CA TYR A 307 -1.43 16.34 3.11
C TYR A 307 -2.05 16.28 4.52
N LEU A 308 -1.39 15.67 5.50
CA LEU A 308 -1.88 15.64 6.88
C LEU A 308 -0.86 16.14 7.89
N PHE A 309 0.36 15.58 7.94
CA PHE A 309 1.36 15.92 8.94
C PHE A 309 1.76 17.40 8.90
N TYR A 310 2.21 17.90 7.76
CA TYR A 310 2.61 19.31 7.63
C TYR A 310 1.43 20.30 7.81
N PRO A 311 0.23 20.08 7.28
CA PRO A 311 -0.93 20.91 7.57
C PRO A 311 -1.28 20.97 9.06
N VAL A 312 -1.24 19.85 9.78
CA VAL A 312 -1.47 19.83 11.23
C VAL A 312 -0.39 20.65 11.95
N LEU A 313 0.90 20.43 11.64
CA LEU A 313 2.00 21.21 12.24
C LEU A 313 1.85 22.71 12.05
N ARG A 314 1.35 23.16 10.90
CA ARG A 314 1.18 24.58 10.53
C ARG A 314 -0.19 25.13 10.89
N SER A 315 -1.06 24.34 11.54
CA SER A 315 -2.40 24.78 11.91
C SER A 315 -2.37 25.90 12.97
N ARG A 316 -3.43 26.72 12.98
CA ARG A 316 -3.56 27.81 13.95
C ARG A 316 -3.52 27.28 15.39
N ALA A 317 -4.15 26.13 15.67
CA ALA A 317 -4.17 25.49 16.98
C ALA A 317 -2.75 25.11 17.44
N MET A 318 -1.95 24.45 16.58
CA MET A 318 -0.57 24.07 16.90
C MET A 318 0.35 25.29 17.06
N ASN A 319 0.16 26.32 16.24
CA ASN A 319 0.90 27.57 16.38
C ASN A 319 0.56 28.30 17.68
N SER A 320 -0.71 28.29 18.11
CA SER A 320 -1.15 28.86 19.40
C SER A 320 -0.55 28.07 20.57
N LEU A 321 -0.65 26.73 20.55
CA LEU A 321 -0.05 25.86 21.56
C LEU A 321 1.48 26.08 21.66
N SER A 322 2.15 26.15 20.51
CA SER A 322 3.60 26.42 20.47
C SER A 322 3.97 27.76 21.08
N ARG A 323 3.20 28.82 20.79
CA ARG A 323 3.44 30.16 21.36
C ARG A 323 3.24 30.16 22.87
N SER A 324 2.14 29.55 23.35
CA SER A 324 1.87 29.43 24.78
C SER A 324 2.99 28.73 25.54
N LEU A 325 3.39 27.53 25.08
CA LEU A 325 4.45 26.77 25.75
C LEU A 325 5.81 27.48 25.71
N ARG A 326 6.13 28.21 24.64
CA ARG A 326 7.37 28.99 24.53
C ARG A 326 7.35 30.19 25.45
N ALA A 327 6.22 30.86 25.62
CA ALA A 327 6.07 32.00 26.55
C ALA A 327 6.34 31.58 27.99
N HIS A 328 6.03 30.34 28.36
CA HIS A 328 6.35 29.76 29.66
C HIS A 328 7.74 29.11 29.73
N GLY A 329 8.63 29.36 28.78
CA GLY A 329 10.00 28.85 28.77
C GLY A 329 10.18 27.42 28.24
N HIS A 330 9.11 26.71 27.89
CA HIS A 330 9.13 25.28 27.53
C HIS A 330 9.38 25.03 26.02
N LYS A 331 10.47 25.55 25.44
CA LYS A 331 10.76 25.46 23.99
C LYS A 331 10.86 24.02 23.47
N LYS A 332 11.48 23.10 24.23
CA LYS A 332 11.60 21.68 23.84
C LYS A 332 10.24 20.98 23.89
N ALA A 333 9.48 21.21 24.94
CA ALA A 333 8.13 20.66 25.10
C ALA A 333 7.18 21.15 24.01
N ALA A 334 7.27 22.43 23.62
CA ALA A 334 6.49 22.98 22.51
C ALA A 334 6.73 22.23 21.19
N ARG A 335 8.00 21.97 20.84
CA ARG A 335 8.33 21.21 19.63
C ARG A 335 7.85 19.77 19.73
N ALA A 336 8.05 19.11 20.87
CA ALA A 336 7.62 17.74 21.09
C ALA A 336 6.09 17.63 21.00
N ALA A 337 5.33 18.47 21.69
CA ALA A 337 3.87 18.42 21.70
C ALA A 337 3.26 18.54 20.30
N ILE A 338 3.68 19.51 19.49
CA ILE A 338 3.14 19.66 18.13
C ILE A 338 3.51 18.49 17.21
N THR A 339 4.74 17.92 17.37
CA THR A 339 5.15 16.76 16.58
C THR A 339 4.38 15.52 16.99
N VAL A 340 4.20 15.25 18.28
CA VAL A 340 3.43 14.12 18.82
C VAL A 340 1.98 14.22 18.38
N THR A 341 1.36 15.40 18.46
CA THR A 341 -0.02 15.60 17.98
C THR A 341 -0.15 15.28 16.48
N ALA A 342 0.79 15.77 15.66
CA ALA A 342 0.77 15.48 14.23
C ALA A 342 0.99 13.99 13.93
N LEU A 343 1.87 13.31 14.67
CA LEU A 343 2.07 11.86 14.57
C LEU A 343 0.80 11.10 14.96
N LEU A 344 0.12 11.48 16.05
CA LEU A 344 -1.13 10.87 16.46
C LEU A 344 -2.20 10.99 15.35
N CYS A 345 -2.38 12.18 14.77
CA CYS A 345 -3.32 12.37 13.66
C CYS A 345 -2.98 11.49 12.47
N VAL A 346 -1.71 11.43 12.07
CA VAL A 346 -1.27 10.63 10.93
C VAL A 346 -1.49 9.15 11.17
N TRP A 347 -1.06 8.63 12.32
CA TRP A 347 -1.10 7.19 12.57
C TRP A 347 -2.50 6.68 12.88
N SER A 348 -3.36 7.49 13.51
CA SER A 348 -4.79 7.18 13.62
C SER A 348 -5.46 7.13 12.24
N ALA A 349 -5.17 8.12 11.38
CA ALA A 349 -5.68 8.12 10.00
C ALA A 349 -5.12 6.96 9.17
N THR A 350 -3.83 6.59 9.35
CA THR A 350 -3.20 5.46 8.65
C THR A 350 -3.86 4.13 9.06
N GLY A 351 -4.10 3.93 10.35
CA GLY A 351 -4.79 2.75 10.85
C GLY A 351 -6.20 2.62 10.28
N LEU A 352 -7.01 3.67 10.37
CA LEU A 352 -8.35 3.73 9.79
C LEU A 352 -8.33 3.53 8.27
N TRP A 353 -7.35 4.09 7.56
CA TRP A 353 -7.23 3.93 6.12
C TRP A 353 -7.02 2.46 5.70
N HIS A 354 -6.28 1.67 6.48
CA HIS A 354 -6.07 0.25 6.20
C HIS A 354 -7.35 -0.56 6.30
N GLY A 355 -8.23 -0.29 7.28
CA GLY A 355 -9.47 -1.04 7.39
C GLY A 355 -10.41 -0.53 8.49
N ALA A 356 -11.68 -0.82 8.32
CA ALA A 356 -12.73 -0.50 9.28
C ALA A 356 -12.83 -1.60 10.35
N SER A 357 -11.78 -1.72 11.18
CA SER A 357 -11.73 -2.68 12.30
C SER A 357 -10.74 -2.21 13.35
N TRP A 358 -10.98 -2.59 14.60
CA TRP A 358 -10.19 -2.17 15.76
C TRP A 358 -8.72 -2.63 15.72
N ASN A 359 -8.40 -3.76 15.10
CA ASN A 359 -7.03 -4.21 14.93
C ASN A 359 -6.19 -3.21 14.13
N TYR A 360 -6.77 -2.58 13.08
CA TYR A 360 -6.06 -1.55 12.30
C TYR A 360 -5.89 -0.25 13.07
N VAL A 361 -6.90 0.14 13.87
CA VAL A 361 -6.78 1.31 14.76
C VAL A 361 -5.65 1.08 15.77
N LEU A 362 -5.65 -0.08 16.45
CA LEU A 362 -4.61 -0.46 17.41
C LEU A 362 -3.22 -0.57 16.75
N TRP A 363 -3.14 -1.07 15.52
CA TRP A 363 -1.92 -1.10 14.73
C TRP A 363 -1.38 0.31 14.43
N GLY A 364 -2.23 1.24 14.06
CA GLY A 364 -1.86 2.63 13.89
C GLY A 364 -1.35 3.26 15.20
N LEU A 365 -2.06 3.06 16.30
CA LEU A 365 -1.64 3.55 17.62
C LEU A 365 -0.33 2.89 18.10
N TYR A 366 -0.11 1.62 17.80
CA TYR A 366 1.16 0.94 18.07
C TYR A 366 2.35 1.66 17.40
N TYR A 367 2.25 1.98 16.11
CA TYR A 367 3.31 2.72 15.42
C TYR A 367 3.41 4.18 15.87
N PHE A 368 2.30 4.82 16.21
CA PHE A 368 2.35 6.13 16.86
C PHE A 368 3.20 6.12 18.13
N VAL A 369 2.96 5.15 19.02
CA VAL A 369 3.74 5.00 20.27
C VAL A 369 5.20 4.73 19.98
N LEU A 370 5.52 3.79 19.09
CA LEU A 370 6.91 3.46 18.73
C LEU A 370 7.67 4.67 18.17
N LEU A 371 7.09 5.39 17.22
CA LEU A 371 7.73 6.54 16.61
C LEU A 371 7.92 7.70 17.59
N THR A 372 6.96 7.87 18.50
CA THR A 372 7.07 8.84 19.58
C THR A 372 8.19 8.47 20.55
N LEU A 373 8.27 7.19 20.96
CA LEU A 373 9.36 6.68 21.81
C LEU A 373 10.72 6.81 21.11
N GLU A 374 10.82 6.43 19.85
CA GLU A 374 12.06 6.59 19.07
C GLU A 374 12.52 8.06 19.03
N MET A 375 11.62 9.00 18.88
CA MET A 375 11.95 10.44 18.86
C MET A 375 12.65 10.89 20.15
N PHE A 376 12.28 10.33 21.31
CA PHE A 376 12.87 10.68 22.59
C PHE A 376 14.08 9.81 22.94
N ILE A 377 14.06 8.51 22.64
CA ILE A 377 15.05 7.54 23.12
C ILE A 377 16.27 7.47 22.19
N GLN A 378 16.08 7.50 20.86
CA GLN A 378 17.19 7.32 19.90
C GLN A 378 18.38 8.30 20.11
N PRO A 379 18.18 9.60 20.39
CA PRO A 379 19.31 10.51 20.64
C PRO A 379 20.16 10.09 21.84
N HIS A 380 19.54 9.54 22.88
CA HIS A 380 20.22 9.07 24.08
C HIS A 380 20.98 7.75 23.84
N LEU A 381 20.33 6.78 23.16
CA LEU A 381 20.98 5.50 22.84
C LEU A 381 22.23 5.69 21.98
N LYS A 382 22.16 6.54 20.94
CA LYS A 382 23.30 6.84 20.06
C LYS A 382 24.48 7.48 20.79
N LYS A 383 24.23 8.16 21.91
CA LYS A 383 25.27 8.80 22.71
C LYS A 383 25.98 7.84 23.65
N HIS A 384 25.28 6.82 24.18
CA HIS A 384 25.77 5.98 25.28
C HIS A 384 26.16 4.56 24.86
N LEU A 385 25.77 4.06 23.69
CA LEU A 385 26.09 2.72 23.23
C LEU A 385 27.21 2.70 22.19
N PRO A 386 28.16 1.74 22.27
CA PRO A 386 29.14 1.50 21.21
C PRO A 386 28.44 1.23 19.87
N ARG A 387 29.00 1.72 18.76
CA ARG A 387 28.38 1.64 17.42
C ARG A 387 28.00 0.20 17.01
N ALA A 388 28.86 -0.79 17.27
CA ALA A 388 28.60 -2.18 16.92
C ALA A 388 27.43 -2.77 17.72
N ALA A 389 27.42 -2.60 19.05
CA ALA A 389 26.33 -3.07 19.90
C ALA A 389 25.02 -2.39 19.61
N SER A 390 25.07 -1.06 19.38
CA SER A 390 23.90 -0.28 18.97
C SER A 390 23.31 -0.80 17.65
N GLY A 391 24.12 -1.21 16.67
CA GLY A 391 23.67 -1.74 15.40
C GLY A 391 22.92 -3.08 15.55
N ILE A 392 23.49 -4.04 16.27
CA ILE A 392 22.88 -5.37 16.49
C ILE A 392 21.55 -5.22 17.26
N LEU A 393 21.58 -4.49 18.38
CA LEU A 393 20.38 -4.27 19.21
C LEU A 393 19.27 -3.57 18.42
N ALA A 394 19.62 -2.62 17.55
CA ALA A 394 18.66 -1.91 16.70
C ALA A 394 17.98 -2.85 15.69
N HIS A 395 18.70 -3.81 15.09
CA HIS A 395 18.09 -4.78 14.18
C HIS A 395 17.23 -5.82 14.92
N ILE A 396 17.64 -6.26 16.12
CA ILE A 396 16.81 -7.12 16.98
C ILE A 396 15.53 -6.40 17.37
N TYR A 397 15.64 -5.17 17.87
CA TYR A 397 14.50 -4.31 18.18
C TYR A 397 13.56 -4.20 16.97
N PHE A 398 14.13 -3.87 15.79
CA PHE A 398 13.36 -3.72 14.57
C PHE A 398 12.64 -5.02 14.16
N ALA A 399 13.31 -6.17 14.22
CA ALA A 399 12.71 -7.47 13.92
C ALA A 399 11.50 -7.75 14.83
N LEU A 400 11.67 -7.53 16.14
CA LEU A 400 10.61 -7.73 17.13
C LEU A 400 9.41 -6.81 16.85
N ILE A 401 9.62 -5.48 16.72
CA ILE A 401 8.51 -4.55 16.50
C ILE A 401 7.78 -4.82 15.17
N THR A 402 8.48 -5.34 14.16
CA THR A 402 7.86 -5.69 12.88
C THR A 402 6.96 -6.90 13.03
N VAL A 403 7.43 -7.96 13.70
CA VAL A 403 6.64 -9.18 13.96
C VAL A 403 5.41 -8.86 14.80
N PHE A 404 5.57 -8.11 15.89
CA PHE A 404 4.44 -7.68 16.73
C PHE A 404 3.46 -6.79 15.97
N GLY A 405 3.95 -5.83 15.18
CA GLY A 405 3.11 -4.98 14.32
C GLY A 405 2.31 -5.79 13.30
N MET A 406 2.91 -6.78 12.66
CA MET A 406 2.22 -7.64 11.69
C MET A 406 1.25 -8.61 12.36
N ALA A 407 1.53 -9.06 13.58
CA ALA A 407 0.59 -9.86 14.37
C ALA A 407 -0.66 -9.05 14.74
N ILE A 408 -0.51 -7.78 15.15
CA ILE A 408 -1.66 -6.88 15.37
C ILE A 408 -2.47 -6.72 14.07
N PHE A 409 -1.79 -6.44 12.96
CA PHE A 409 -2.39 -6.21 11.66
C PHE A 409 -3.20 -7.41 11.16
N SER A 410 -2.68 -8.63 11.34
CA SER A 410 -3.32 -9.87 10.89
C SER A 410 -4.34 -10.47 11.88
N SER A 411 -4.56 -9.84 13.02
CA SER A 411 -5.50 -10.35 14.04
C SER A 411 -6.94 -10.12 13.60
N GLU A 412 -7.71 -11.19 13.48
CA GLU A 412 -9.12 -11.13 13.07
C GLU A 412 -10.11 -10.99 14.25
N SER A 413 -9.71 -11.36 15.47
CA SER A 413 -10.63 -11.40 16.61
C SER A 413 -10.14 -10.63 17.84
N ASN A 414 -9.07 -11.09 18.45
CA ASN A 414 -8.54 -10.51 19.70
C ASN A 414 -7.04 -10.23 19.59
N VAL A 415 -6.72 -8.95 19.43
CA VAL A 415 -5.34 -8.45 19.30
C VAL A 415 -4.51 -8.80 20.54
N PHE A 416 -5.08 -8.63 21.75
CA PHE A 416 -4.34 -8.89 22.99
C PHE A 416 -4.04 -10.37 23.17
N ALA A 417 -4.96 -11.27 22.80
CA ALA A 417 -4.70 -12.70 22.79
C ALA A 417 -3.61 -13.07 21.79
N SER A 418 -3.61 -12.45 20.60
CA SER A 418 -2.56 -12.68 19.59
C SER A 418 -1.18 -12.23 20.08
N LEU A 419 -1.09 -11.08 20.76
CA LEU A 419 0.14 -10.59 21.36
C LEU A 419 0.57 -11.46 22.55
N GLY A 420 -0.39 -11.89 23.40
CA GLY A 420 -0.12 -12.80 24.53
C GLY A 420 0.51 -14.10 24.04
N ARG A 421 0.00 -14.69 22.94
CA ARG A 421 0.55 -15.93 22.37
C ARG A 421 1.99 -15.76 21.87
N LEU A 422 2.36 -14.60 21.31
CA LEU A 422 3.75 -14.31 20.95
C LEU A 422 4.68 -14.27 22.18
N LEU A 423 4.13 -13.90 23.33
CA LEU A 423 4.84 -13.90 24.63
C LEU A 423 4.76 -15.24 25.37
N GLY A 424 4.15 -16.27 24.79
CA GLY A 424 4.01 -17.59 25.38
C GLY A 424 2.76 -17.78 26.25
N ILE A 425 1.84 -16.80 26.29
CA ILE A 425 0.60 -16.88 27.06
C ILE A 425 -0.49 -17.58 26.23
N GLY A 426 -1.05 -18.67 26.74
CA GLY A 426 -2.11 -19.43 26.05
C GLY A 426 -1.61 -20.28 24.87
N VAL A 427 -0.36 -20.74 24.96
CA VAL A 427 0.25 -21.73 24.04
C VAL A 427 0.32 -23.10 24.69
N CYS A 428 0.34 -24.18 23.90
CA CYS A 428 0.38 -25.56 24.37
C CYS A 428 1.80 -26.15 24.48
N GLY A 429 2.83 -25.33 24.51
CA GLY A 429 4.23 -25.74 24.58
C GLY A 429 5.12 -24.99 23.61
N PHE A 430 6.39 -25.40 23.51
CA PHE A 430 7.38 -24.69 22.68
C PHE A 430 7.21 -25.02 21.19
N SER A 431 7.12 -26.30 20.81
CA SER A 431 6.99 -26.76 19.43
C SER A 431 6.02 -27.95 19.33
N ASN A 432 5.59 -28.26 18.12
CA ASN A 432 4.86 -29.47 17.79
C ASN A 432 5.29 -30.03 16.42
N VAL A 433 5.09 -31.34 16.23
CA VAL A 433 5.53 -32.07 15.04
C VAL A 433 4.93 -31.50 13.75
N PHE A 434 3.70 -31.02 13.81
CA PHE A 434 3.03 -30.45 12.63
C PHE A 434 3.68 -29.13 12.19
N THR A 435 3.99 -28.23 13.10
CA THR A 435 4.71 -26.98 12.80
C THR A 435 6.08 -27.29 12.19
N GLU A 436 6.80 -28.26 12.74
CA GLU A 436 8.09 -28.68 12.20
C GLU A 436 7.97 -29.26 10.79
N ALA A 437 6.93 -30.05 10.51
CA ALA A 437 6.66 -30.57 9.18
C ALA A 437 6.40 -29.44 8.17
N VAL A 438 5.54 -28.47 8.51
CA VAL A 438 5.28 -27.29 7.67
C VAL A 438 6.56 -26.48 7.44
N LEU A 439 7.34 -26.23 8.47
CA LEU A 439 8.60 -25.47 8.32
C LEU A 439 9.64 -26.20 7.46
N ARG A 440 9.71 -27.54 7.52
CA ARG A 440 10.57 -28.36 6.65
C ARG A 440 10.08 -28.33 5.19
N GLU A 441 8.77 -28.49 4.97
CA GLU A 441 8.15 -28.42 3.63
C GLU A 441 8.46 -27.09 2.92
N TYR A 442 8.34 -25.98 3.64
CA TYR A 442 8.54 -24.65 3.08
C TYR A 442 9.94 -24.06 3.32
N LEU A 443 10.91 -24.85 3.78
CA LEU A 443 12.24 -24.36 4.18
C LEU A 443 12.95 -23.58 3.06
N TYR A 444 13.02 -24.14 1.86
CA TYR A 444 13.67 -23.47 0.71
C TYR A 444 12.97 -22.16 0.33
N LEU A 445 11.64 -22.12 0.40
CA LEU A 445 10.87 -20.90 0.19
C LEU A 445 11.21 -19.84 1.24
N ILE A 446 11.26 -20.22 2.52
CA ILE A 446 11.57 -19.31 3.63
C ILE A 446 12.95 -18.70 3.44
N ILE A 447 13.96 -19.52 3.15
CA ILE A 447 15.33 -19.07 2.88
C ILE A 447 15.35 -18.12 1.67
N ALA A 448 14.73 -18.50 0.56
CA ALA A 448 14.66 -17.66 -0.63
C ALA A 448 13.95 -16.33 -0.36
N ALA A 449 12.84 -16.34 0.36
CA ALA A 449 12.09 -15.13 0.72
C ALA A 449 12.91 -14.22 1.63
N LEU A 450 13.60 -14.75 2.63
CA LEU A 450 14.49 -13.96 3.48
C LEU A 450 15.62 -13.31 2.69
N LEU A 451 16.32 -14.08 1.85
CA LEU A 451 17.41 -13.55 1.01
C LEU A 451 16.94 -12.49 0.01
N LEU A 452 15.80 -12.73 -0.65
CA LEU A 452 15.23 -11.81 -1.63
C LEU A 452 14.56 -10.57 -1.00
N SER A 453 14.25 -10.63 0.29
CA SER A 453 13.77 -9.45 1.05
C SER A 453 14.90 -8.46 1.38
N LEU A 454 16.17 -8.89 1.26
CA LEU A 454 17.37 -8.11 1.48
C LEU A 454 17.98 -7.65 0.12
N PRO A 455 18.83 -6.60 0.10
CA PRO A 455 19.46 -6.10 -1.12
C PRO A 455 20.61 -6.99 -1.63
N MET A 456 20.46 -8.33 -1.53
CA MET A 456 21.50 -9.28 -1.92
C MET A 456 21.80 -9.25 -3.42
N ILE A 457 20.75 -9.23 -4.27
CA ILE A 457 20.91 -9.18 -5.74
C ILE A 457 21.62 -7.90 -6.18
N PRO A 458 21.22 -6.68 -5.76
CA PRO A 458 21.97 -5.47 -6.04
C PRO A 458 23.39 -5.46 -5.50
N ALA A 459 23.63 -6.06 -4.33
CA ALA A 459 24.97 -6.14 -3.75
C ALA A 459 25.87 -7.07 -4.58
N LEU A 460 25.40 -8.27 -4.93
CA LEU A 460 26.11 -9.22 -5.79
C LEU A 460 26.41 -8.63 -7.16
N ARG A 461 25.41 -8.00 -7.78
CA ARG A 461 25.60 -7.31 -9.06
C ARG A 461 26.67 -6.23 -8.98
N ARG A 462 26.71 -5.41 -7.93
CA ARG A 462 27.76 -4.41 -7.71
C ARG A 462 29.14 -5.05 -7.58
N LEU A 463 29.24 -6.18 -6.84
CA LEU A 463 30.47 -6.91 -6.67
C LEU A 463 31.00 -7.46 -7.99
N ILE A 464 30.13 -8.11 -8.77
CA ILE A 464 30.44 -8.64 -10.11
C ILE A 464 30.92 -7.51 -11.03
N TYR A 465 30.18 -6.39 -11.09
CA TYR A 465 30.55 -5.26 -11.95
C TYR A 465 31.85 -4.57 -11.54
N ARG A 466 32.15 -4.55 -10.24
CA ARG A 466 33.45 -4.06 -9.76
C ARG A 466 34.60 -4.99 -10.15
N ARG A 467 34.36 -6.30 -10.12
CA ARG A 467 35.42 -7.32 -10.39
C ARG A 467 35.66 -7.55 -11.89
N PHE A 468 34.59 -7.57 -12.69
CA PHE A 468 34.62 -8.01 -14.09
C PHE A 468 34.23 -6.92 -15.07
N GLY A 469 33.94 -5.70 -14.61
CA GLY A 469 33.41 -4.63 -15.43
C GLY A 469 31.91 -4.76 -15.73
N THR A 470 31.35 -3.75 -16.37
CA THR A 470 29.93 -3.76 -16.79
C THR A 470 29.77 -4.62 -18.05
N PRO A 471 28.88 -5.65 -18.05
CA PRO A 471 28.64 -6.45 -19.24
C PRO A 471 28.14 -5.60 -20.43
N PRO A 472 28.43 -6.01 -21.67
CA PRO A 472 27.93 -5.31 -22.84
C PRO A 472 26.40 -5.25 -22.88
N ALA A 473 25.85 -4.26 -23.60
CA ALA A 473 24.41 -3.99 -23.60
C ALA A 473 23.58 -5.19 -24.06
N TRP A 474 24.06 -5.90 -25.12
CA TRP A 474 23.36 -7.08 -25.63
C TRP A 474 23.28 -8.22 -24.61
N LEU A 475 24.33 -8.46 -23.81
CA LEU A 475 24.33 -9.50 -22.78
C LEU A 475 23.37 -9.16 -21.65
N ARG A 476 23.29 -7.88 -21.26
CA ARG A 476 22.31 -7.40 -20.28
C ARG A 476 20.87 -7.54 -20.80
N ALA A 477 20.65 -7.24 -22.09
CA ALA A 477 19.35 -7.44 -22.73
C ALA A 477 18.98 -8.92 -22.80
N ALA A 478 19.89 -9.79 -23.24
CA ALA A 478 19.68 -11.24 -23.29
C ALA A 478 19.36 -11.83 -21.90
N ALA A 479 20.13 -11.46 -20.88
CA ALA A 479 19.87 -11.89 -19.50
C ALA A 479 18.50 -11.39 -18.97
N GLY A 480 18.13 -10.15 -19.30
CA GLY A 480 16.82 -9.59 -18.95
C GLY A 480 15.68 -10.32 -19.67
N THR A 481 15.83 -10.62 -20.97
CA THR A 481 14.84 -11.38 -21.74
C THR A 481 14.67 -12.80 -21.19
N LEU A 482 15.78 -13.49 -20.92
CA LEU A 482 15.75 -14.83 -20.32
C LEU A 482 15.04 -14.80 -18.95
N PHE A 483 15.37 -13.82 -18.11
CA PHE A 483 14.68 -13.61 -16.82
C PHE A 483 13.16 -13.44 -16.98
N VAL A 484 12.73 -12.64 -17.96
CA VAL A 484 11.30 -12.43 -18.24
C VAL A 484 10.65 -13.75 -18.65
N ILE A 485 11.24 -14.45 -19.65
CA ILE A 485 10.69 -15.71 -20.16
C ILE A 485 10.56 -16.74 -19.03
N VAL A 486 11.62 -16.98 -18.29
CA VAL A 486 11.63 -17.97 -17.19
C VAL A 486 10.62 -17.60 -16.11
N THR A 487 10.58 -16.33 -15.70
CA THR A 487 9.68 -15.87 -14.62
C THR A 487 8.21 -15.95 -15.05
N VAL A 488 7.89 -15.51 -16.28
CA VAL A 488 6.51 -15.58 -16.79
C VAL A 488 6.07 -17.02 -16.99
N ALA A 489 6.93 -17.88 -17.56
CA ALA A 489 6.62 -19.29 -17.75
C ALA A 489 6.38 -20.04 -16.41
N ALA A 490 7.30 -19.86 -15.45
CA ALA A 490 7.16 -20.45 -14.11
C ALA A 490 5.91 -19.94 -13.38
N SER A 491 5.65 -18.62 -13.45
CA SER A 491 4.44 -18.04 -12.84
C SER A 491 3.18 -18.57 -13.51
N SER A 492 3.16 -18.70 -14.84
CA SER A 492 2.01 -19.25 -15.58
C SER A 492 1.74 -20.71 -15.22
N ALA A 493 2.77 -21.54 -15.13
CA ALA A 493 2.65 -22.92 -14.68
C ALA A 493 2.02 -23.02 -13.29
N CYS A 494 2.48 -22.18 -12.33
CA CYS A 494 1.90 -22.14 -11.00
C CYS A 494 0.44 -21.62 -10.98
N LEU A 495 0.07 -20.72 -11.89
CA LEU A 495 -1.28 -20.14 -11.96
C LEU A 495 -2.31 -21.10 -12.58
N VAL A 496 -1.90 -22.00 -13.46
CA VAL A 496 -2.79 -23.02 -14.05
C VAL A 496 -3.28 -24.01 -12.99
N GLY A 497 -2.41 -24.40 -12.07
CA GLY A 497 -2.74 -25.36 -11.00
C GLY A 497 -3.39 -24.76 -9.76
N ASN A 498 -3.41 -23.43 -9.61
CA ASN A 498 -3.89 -22.78 -8.39
C ASN A 498 -5.21 -22.02 -8.60
N THR A 499 -6.12 -22.18 -7.64
CA THR A 499 -7.33 -21.37 -7.55
C THR A 499 -7.00 -19.90 -7.37
N TYR A 500 -7.96 -19.02 -7.77
CA TYR A 500 -7.89 -17.57 -7.61
C TYR A 500 -7.38 -17.13 -6.23
N ASN A 501 -6.21 -16.49 -6.20
CA ASN A 501 -5.61 -15.94 -4.99
C ASN A 501 -5.49 -14.40 -5.12
N PRO A 502 -6.49 -13.64 -4.63
CA PRO A 502 -6.48 -12.18 -4.71
C PRO A 502 -5.33 -11.60 -3.88
N PHE A 503 -4.93 -10.38 -4.19
CA PHE A 503 -4.01 -9.63 -3.35
C PHE A 503 -4.60 -9.45 -1.95
N LEU A 504 -3.76 -9.62 -0.93
CA LEU A 504 -4.14 -9.40 0.47
C LEU A 504 -4.77 -8.03 0.68
N TYR A 505 -4.29 -7.03 -0.03
CA TYR A 505 -4.77 -5.65 0.03
C TYR A 505 -6.24 -5.47 -0.35
N PHE A 506 -6.86 -6.42 -1.04
CA PHE A 506 -8.31 -6.38 -1.35
C PHE A 506 -9.19 -6.85 -0.19
N ARG A 507 -8.57 -7.32 0.89
CA ARG A 507 -9.29 -7.76 2.11
C ARG A 507 -9.43 -6.63 3.14
N PHE A 508 -8.75 -5.50 2.94
CA PHE A 508 -8.66 -4.38 3.89
C PHE A 508 -9.47 -3.18 3.47
#